data_96e813dc1621982a40b1236ef0cf712a
#
_entry.id   96e813dc1621982a40b1236ef0cf712a
#
_cell.length_a   1.000
_cell.length_b   1.000
_cell.length_c   1.000
_cell.angle_alpha   90.00
_cell.angle_beta   90.00
_cell.angle_gamma   90.00
#
_symmetry.space_group_name_H-M   'P 1'
#
loop_
_entity.id
_entity.type
_entity.pdbx_description
1 polymer ?
#
loop_
_entity_poly.entity_id
_entity_poly.type
_entity_poly.pdbx_seq_one_letter_code
_entity_poly.pdbx_strand_id
1 'polypeptide(L)'
;MNQVIVPVTVKDGSGRLIPDLNRADFRVFEDSVEQKIVYFSADPVPLSLVLLIDNDLKRNDARQVAASLDAIVGGLSTSDEAFVCRFDQFFHEGKGFVSDQDKLLTELKRTRLDEQPAAGPTSAAIAESPTINGHSATGDAPKTPETSMIINRQSTKALDDAVYDAAQLLKDRDPERKRRKIILLISDGVNNPKFNTNKYDIVLRDLLRYDIAVYGVGVGSAFFNRKFERLSKYAHDSGGDVYYGLKSEDMEEFYSRVTEEARNQYTLAYNPAGTDRGAEYHSIEVRVKRPGLTILTREGYYSGLAR
;
A
#
# COMPACT_ATOMS: atom_id res chain seq x y z
N MET A 1 0.15 29.72 11.99
CA MET A 1 -1.08 29.24 11.30
C MET A 1 -0.72 27.97 10.58
N ASN A 2 -1.40 26.88 10.89
CA ASN A 2 -1.13 25.60 10.23
C ASN A 2 -1.93 25.54 8.93
N GLN A 3 -1.24 25.58 7.79
CA GLN A 3 -1.87 25.38 6.49
C GLN A 3 -2.24 23.90 6.32
N VAL A 4 -3.43 23.64 5.78
CA VAL A 4 -3.85 22.30 5.34
C VAL A 4 -3.40 22.14 3.89
N ILE A 5 -2.48 21.18 3.67
CA ILE A 5 -1.98 20.82 2.35
C ILE A 5 -2.86 19.71 1.79
N VAL A 6 -3.32 19.88 0.56
CA VAL A 6 -4.22 18.94 -0.13
C VAL A 6 -3.59 18.51 -1.46
N PRO A 7 -2.94 17.34 -1.49
CA PRO A 7 -2.50 16.74 -2.75
C PRO A 7 -3.71 16.28 -3.57
N VAL A 8 -3.70 16.54 -4.87
CA VAL A 8 -4.84 16.21 -5.75
C VAL A 8 -4.34 15.61 -7.05
N THR A 9 -4.75 14.38 -7.35
CA THR A 9 -4.60 13.77 -8.66
C THR A 9 -5.86 14.02 -9.49
N VAL A 10 -5.70 14.45 -10.73
CA VAL A 10 -6.82 14.66 -11.66
C VAL A 10 -6.59 13.85 -12.92
N LYS A 11 -7.58 13.01 -13.29
CA LYS A 11 -7.52 12.12 -14.46
C LYS A 11 -8.70 12.33 -15.39
N ASP A 12 -8.49 12.04 -16.67
CA ASP A 12 -9.56 11.93 -17.65
C ASP A 12 -10.29 10.58 -17.56
N GLY A 13 -11.34 10.41 -18.37
CA GLY A 13 -12.11 9.16 -18.43
C GLY A 13 -11.31 7.93 -18.92
N SER A 14 -10.10 8.11 -19.44
CA SER A 14 -9.16 7.02 -19.80
C SER A 14 -8.13 6.73 -18.71
N GLY A 15 -8.18 7.45 -17.58
CA GLY A 15 -7.25 7.31 -16.46
C GLY A 15 -5.91 8.04 -16.65
N ARG A 16 -5.77 8.92 -17.66
CA ARG A 16 -4.56 9.71 -17.88
C ARG A 16 -4.58 10.98 -17.05
N LEU A 17 -3.43 11.38 -16.52
CA LEU A 17 -3.27 12.62 -15.79
C LEU A 17 -3.62 13.85 -16.65
N ILE A 18 -4.24 14.83 -16.02
CA ILE A 18 -4.54 16.14 -16.61
C ILE A 18 -3.57 17.16 -16.01
N PRO A 19 -2.53 17.61 -16.74
CA PRO A 19 -1.49 18.47 -16.20
C PRO A 19 -1.75 19.97 -16.42
N ASP A 20 -2.79 20.36 -17.14
CA ASP A 20 -3.02 21.70 -17.67
C ASP A 20 -4.03 22.53 -16.85
N LEU A 21 -4.38 22.09 -15.63
CA LEU A 21 -5.28 22.83 -14.76
C LEU A 21 -4.52 23.94 -14.00
N ASN A 22 -5.21 25.04 -13.78
CA ASN A 22 -4.70 26.16 -13.00
C ASN A 22 -5.53 26.35 -11.71
N ARG A 23 -5.06 27.22 -10.79
CA ARG A 23 -5.70 27.43 -9.50
C ARG A 23 -7.21 27.76 -9.61
N ALA A 24 -7.63 28.51 -10.63
CA ALA A 24 -9.02 28.95 -10.78
C ALA A 24 -9.96 27.81 -11.19
N ASP A 25 -9.42 26.66 -11.61
CA ASP A 25 -10.20 25.46 -11.95
C ASP A 25 -10.62 24.68 -10.72
N PHE A 26 -9.96 24.88 -9.57
CA PHE A 26 -10.19 24.15 -8.33
C PHE A 26 -11.06 24.92 -7.35
N ARG A 27 -11.89 24.18 -6.61
CA ARG A 27 -12.57 24.60 -5.38
C ARG A 27 -12.34 23.56 -4.30
N VAL A 28 -11.98 23.99 -3.11
CA VAL A 28 -11.74 23.14 -1.95
C VAL A 28 -12.81 23.42 -0.90
N PHE A 29 -13.35 22.39 -0.30
CA PHE A 29 -14.34 22.47 0.77
C PHE A 29 -13.80 21.73 1.99
N GLU A 30 -13.96 22.32 3.16
CA GLU A 30 -13.72 21.70 4.48
C GLU A 30 -15.08 21.68 5.19
N ASP A 31 -15.53 20.51 5.62
CA ASP A 31 -16.82 20.30 6.26
C ASP A 31 -17.98 20.98 5.48
N SER A 32 -17.95 20.84 4.16
CA SER A 32 -18.88 21.45 3.21
C SER A 32 -18.78 22.99 3.09
N VAL A 33 -17.83 23.65 3.75
CA VAL A 33 -17.58 25.09 3.66
C VAL A 33 -16.44 25.37 2.69
N GLU A 34 -16.70 26.21 1.67
CA GLU A 34 -15.66 26.53 0.68
C GLU A 34 -14.49 27.29 1.30
N GLN A 35 -13.28 26.82 1.04
CA GLN A 35 -12.03 27.38 1.53
C GLN A 35 -11.28 28.15 0.45
N LYS A 36 -10.67 29.27 0.84
CA LYS A 36 -9.83 30.04 -0.08
C LYS A 36 -8.49 29.34 -0.28
N ILE A 37 -8.20 28.88 -1.50
CA ILE A 37 -6.89 28.34 -1.84
C ILE A 37 -5.85 29.45 -1.72
N VAL A 38 -4.89 29.32 -0.83
CA VAL A 38 -3.80 30.31 -0.62
C VAL A 38 -2.51 29.92 -1.31
N TYR A 39 -2.32 28.62 -1.61
CA TYR A 39 -1.18 28.11 -2.36
C TYR A 39 -1.64 27.11 -3.43
N PHE A 40 -0.96 27.12 -4.56
CA PHE A 40 -1.17 26.20 -5.67
C PHE A 40 0.17 25.93 -6.35
N SER A 41 0.48 24.65 -6.62
CA SER A 41 1.58 24.24 -7.49
C SER A 41 1.18 23.00 -8.30
N ALA A 42 1.69 22.94 -9.53
CA ALA A 42 1.67 21.77 -10.39
C ALA A 42 3.08 21.17 -10.55
N ASP A 43 4.05 21.64 -9.78
CA ASP A 43 5.42 21.15 -9.88
C ASP A 43 5.54 19.73 -9.35
N PRO A 44 6.31 18.86 -10.04
CA PRO A 44 6.59 17.52 -9.56
C PRO A 44 7.32 17.54 -8.22
N VAL A 45 6.91 16.67 -7.30
CA VAL A 45 7.51 16.55 -5.97
C VAL A 45 8.18 15.18 -5.83
N PRO A 46 9.45 15.11 -5.39
CA PRO A 46 10.12 13.82 -5.14
C PRO A 46 9.35 12.94 -4.15
N LEU A 47 9.62 11.63 -4.22
CA LEU A 47 8.92 10.63 -3.41
C LEU A 47 9.80 10.09 -2.28
N SER A 48 9.20 9.86 -1.11
CA SER A 48 9.65 8.91 -0.10
C SER A 48 8.69 7.74 -0.12
N LEU A 49 9.12 6.59 -0.62
CA LEU A 49 8.30 5.44 -0.94
C LEU A 49 8.61 4.28 0.00
N VAL A 50 7.61 3.71 0.67
CA VAL A 50 7.69 2.36 1.23
C VAL A 50 7.05 1.38 0.27
N LEU A 51 7.86 0.44 -0.23
CA LEU A 51 7.38 -0.72 -0.96
C LEU A 51 6.98 -1.79 0.05
N LEU A 52 5.68 -2.04 0.16
CA LEU A 52 5.13 -3.01 1.09
C LEU A 52 4.59 -4.22 0.32
N ILE A 53 5.33 -5.32 0.35
CA ILE A 53 5.08 -6.50 -0.48
C ILE A 53 4.52 -7.64 0.36
N ASP A 54 3.40 -8.16 -0.05
CA ASP A 54 2.76 -9.32 0.55
C ASP A 54 3.63 -10.58 0.35
N ASN A 55 4.08 -11.17 1.46
CA ASN A 55 4.96 -12.33 1.48
C ASN A 55 4.20 -13.67 1.56
N ASP A 56 2.86 -13.64 1.67
CA ASP A 56 1.99 -14.83 1.72
C ASP A 56 1.07 -14.89 0.48
N LEU A 57 1.61 -14.53 -0.69
CA LEU A 57 0.93 -14.67 -1.96
C LEU A 57 0.92 -16.13 -2.42
N LYS A 58 -0.05 -16.51 -3.25
CA LYS A 58 0.00 -17.79 -3.95
C LYS A 58 1.22 -17.84 -4.86
N ARG A 59 1.82 -19.02 -5.02
CA ARG A 59 3.07 -19.22 -5.76
C ARG A 59 3.10 -18.57 -7.16
N ASN A 60 1.98 -18.63 -7.91
CA ASN A 60 1.93 -18.04 -9.23
C ASN A 60 1.91 -16.51 -9.18
N ASP A 61 1.15 -15.95 -8.23
CA ASP A 61 1.07 -14.50 -8.03
C ASP A 61 2.41 -13.95 -7.52
N ALA A 62 3.05 -14.67 -6.57
CA ALA A 62 4.39 -14.34 -6.07
C ALA A 62 5.45 -14.30 -7.18
N ARG A 63 5.41 -15.25 -8.14
CA ARG A 63 6.32 -15.26 -9.29
C ARG A 63 6.08 -14.08 -10.23
N GLN A 64 4.81 -13.73 -10.47
CA GLN A 64 4.48 -12.57 -11.31
C GLN A 64 4.96 -11.26 -10.66
N VAL A 65 4.73 -11.10 -9.35
CA VAL A 65 5.26 -9.97 -8.61
C VAL A 65 6.79 -9.94 -8.69
N ALA A 66 7.47 -11.05 -8.39
CA ALA A 66 8.92 -11.12 -8.45
C ALA A 66 9.49 -10.74 -9.83
N ALA A 67 8.83 -11.18 -10.91
CA ALA A 67 9.24 -10.87 -12.28
C ALA A 67 9.07 -9.39 -12.65
N SER A 68 8.13 -8.68 -12.00
CA SER A 68 7.82 -7.27 -12.30
C SER A 68 8.53 -6.24 -11.39
N LEU A 69 9.18 -6.70 -10.30
CA LEU A 69 9.75 -5.76 -9.31
C LEU A 69 10.83 -4.82 -9.87
N ASP A 70 11.59 -5.27 -10.87
CA ASP A 70 12.65 -4.46 -11.48
C ASP A 70 12.07 -3.20 -12.15
N ALA A 71 10.83 -3.24 -12.63
CA ALA A 71 10.15 -2.10 -13.24
C ALA A 71 9.87 -0.96 -12.24
N ILE A 72 9.76 -1.27 -10.94
CA ILE A 72 9.61 -0.24 -9.90
C ILE A 72 10.81 0.71 -9.91
N VAL A 73 12.01 0.16 -10.05
CA VAL A 73 13.26 0.95 -10.10
C VAL A 73 13.26 1.90 -11.29
N GLY A 74 12.77 1.43 -12.45
CA GLY A 74 12.65 2.24 -13.66
C GLY A 74 11.67 3.42 -13.54
N GLY A 75 10.66 3.32 -12.65
CA GLY A 75 9.70 4.39 -12.37
C GLY A 75 10.21 5.48 -11.41
N LEU A 76 11.30 5.21 -10.68
CA LEU A 76 11.86 6.14 -9.70
C LEU A 76 12.89 7.08 -10.33
N SER A 77 12.86 8.34 -9.92
CA SER A 77 13.89 9.34 -10.26
C SER A 77 15.04 9.29 -9.26
N THR A 78 16.17 9.90 -9.63
CA THR A 78 17.35 9.99 -8.74
C THR A 78 17.10 10.83 -7.48
N SER A 79 16.05 11.64 -7.46
CA SER A 79 15.62 12.41 -6.29
C SER A 79 14.67 11.66 -5.38
N ASP A 80 14.14 10.51 -5.82
CA ASP A 80 13.27 9.67 -4.99
C ASP A 80 14.09 8.77 -4.06
N GLU A 81 13.45 8.26 -3.03
CA GLU A 81 14.00 7.24 -2.15
C GLU A 81 12.95 6.16 -1.88
N ALA A 82 13.39 4.92 -1.74
CA ALA A 82 12.51 3.80 -1.47
C ALA A 82 13.03 2.90 -0.35
N PHE A 83 12.12 2.34 0.43
CA PHE A 83 12.37 1.35 1.47
C PHE A 83 11.57 0.09 1.16
N VAL A 84 12.23 -1.05 1.01
CA VAL A 84 11.58 -2.33 0.69
C VAL A 84 11.23 -3.04 1.99
N CYS A 85 9.94 -3.32 2.18
CA CYS A 85 9.39 -4.07 3.29
C CYS A 85 8.52 -5.23 2.79
N ARG A 86 8.36 -6.26 3.59
CA ARG A 86 7.46 -7.38 3.32
C ARG A 86 6.56 -7.62 4.52
N PHE A 87 5.44 -8.28 4.31
CA PHE A 87 4.56 -8.68 5.39
C PHE A 87 3.86 -10.01 5.11
N ASP A 88 3.56 -10.70 6.17
CA ASP A 88 2.66 -11.85 6.26
C ASP A 88 1.85 -11.69 7.56
N GLN A 89 2.03 -12.56 8.55
CA GLN A 89 1.57 -12.33 9.92
C GLN A 89 2.47 -11.31 10.66
N PHE A 90 3.68 -11.11 10.17
CA PHE A 90 4.69 -10.22 10.74
C PHE A 90 5.15 -9.19 9.72
N PHE A 91 5.61 -8.05 10.21
CA PHE A 91 6.26 -7.04 9.38
C PHE A 91 7.77 -7.33 9.29
N HIS A 92 8.31 -7.31 8.08
CA HIS A 92 9.71 -7.60 7.78
C HIS A 92 10.35 -6.37 7.14
N GLU A 93 11.10 -5.64 7.93
CA GLU A 93 11.84 -4.47 7.45
C GLU A 93 13.03 -4.87 6.57
N GLY A 94 13.28 -4.07 5.53
CA GLY A 94 14.54 -4.09 4.77
C GLY A 94 15.65 -3.34 5.50
N LYS A 95 16.61 -2.80 4.73
CA LYS A 95 17.79 -2.15 5.30
C LYS A 95 17.69 -0.63 5.49
N GLY A 96 16.63 -0.02 5.00
CA GLY A 96 16.40 1.42 5.09
C GLY A 96 16.06 2.07 3.75
N PHE A 97 15.91 3.38 3.77
CA PHE A 97 15.65 4.17 2.55
C PHE A 97 16.88 4.25 1.65
N VAL A 98 16.70 3.99 0.37
CA VAL A 98 17.74 3.96 -0.65
C VAL A 98 17.30 4.81 -1.84
N SER A 99 18.17 5.73 -2.31
CA SER A 99 17.98 6.50 -3.55
C SER A 99 18.79 5.93 -4.71
N ASP A 100 19.76 5.05 -4.43
CA ASP A 100 20.60 4.39 -5.42
C ASP A 100 19.83 3.23 -6.05
N GLN A 101 19.64 3.29 -7.37
CA GLN A 101 18.84 2.30 -8.11
C GLN A 101 19.45 0.89 -8.06
N ASP A 102 20.78 0.74 -8.13
CA ASP A 102 21.43 -0.57 -8.11
C ASP A 102 21.31 -1.23 -6.72
N LYS A 103 21.40 -0.43 -5.65
CA LYS A 103 21.16 -0.90 -4.29
C LYS A 103 19.70 -1.29 -4.09
N LEU A 104 18.76 -0.49 -4.59
CA LEU A 104 17.34 -0.80 -4.51
C LEU A 104 17.00 -2.10 -5.26
N LEU A 105 17.55 -2.29 -6.45
CA LEU A 105 17.42 -3.52 -7.22
C LEU A 105 17.96 -4.72 -6.45
N THR A 106 19.10 -4.54 -5.76
CA THR A 106 19.69 -5.59 -4.90
C THR A 106 18.77 -5.95 -3.73
N GLU A 107 18.13 -4.95 -3.08
CA GLU A 107 17.19 -5.20 -1.99
C GLU A 107 15.90 -5.89 -2.51
N LEU A 108 15.38 -5.52 -3.67
CA LEU A 108 14.24 -6.17 -4.30
C LEU A 108 14.53 -7.65 -4.61
N LYS A 109 15.69 -7.96 -5.18
CA LYS A 109 16.11 -9.36 -5.46
C LYS A 109 16.27 -10.20 -4.19
N ARG A 110 16.53 -9.60 -3.05
CA ARG A 110 16.61 -10.29 -1.75
C ARG A 110 15.25 -10.68 -1.19
N THR A 111 14.14 -10.18 -1.75
CA THR A 111 12.81 -10.52 -1.27
C THR A 111 12.49 -12.00 -1.50
N ARG A 112 13.06 -12.64 -2.54
CA ARG A 112 12.92 -14.07 -2.88
C ARG A 112 11.48 -14.57 -2.83
N LEU A 113 10.55 -13.79 -3.33
CA LEU A 113 9.12 -14.12 -3.31
C LEU A 113 8.81 -15.42 -4.08
N ASP A 114 9.58 -15.72 -5.11
CA ASP A 114 9.47 -16.90 -5.97
C ASP A 114 10.07 -18.18 -5.35
N GLU A 115 10.97 -18.05 -4.37
CA GLU A 115 11.63 -19.14 -3.69
C GLU A 115 10.85 -19.65 -2.46
N GLN A 116 9.72 -19.06 -2.12
CA GLN A 116 8.93 -19.52 -1.00
C GLN A 116 8.55 -21.00 -1.18
N PRO A 117 8.79 -21.85 -0.16
CA PRO A 117 8.38 -23.23 -0.23
C PRO A 117 6.89 -23.23 -0.52
N ALA A 118 6.49 -23.99 -1.56
CA ALA A 118 5.07 -24.26 -1.76
C ALA A 118 4.51 -24.60 -0.38
N ALA A 119 3.43 -23.92 0.05
CA ALA A 119 2.75 -24.22 1.29
C ALA A 119 2.17 -25.63 1.17
N GLY A 120 3.07 -26.59 1.12
CA GLY A 120 2.76 -28.00 1.29
C GLY A 120 2.37 -28.20 2.75
N PRO A 121 1.55 -29.22 3.05
CA PRO A 121 1.42 -29.65 4.42
C PRO A 121 2.84 -29.80 4.95
N THR A 122 3.19 -29.09 6.00
CA THR A 122 4.33 -29.48 6.82
C THR A 122 4.05 -30.92 7.12
N SER A 123 4.77 -31.83 6.44
CA SER A 123 4.93 -33.16 6.93
C SER A 123 5.45 -32.93 8.35
N ALA A 124 4.55 -33.05 9.32
CA ALA A 124 5.01 -33.29 10.67
C ALA A 124 6.07 -34.36 10.48
N ALA A 125 7.29 -34.05 10.88
CA ALA A 125 8.35 -35.03 10.85
C ALA A 125 7.70 -36.31 11.36
N ILE A 126 7.57 -37.30 10.48
CA ILE A 126 7.13 -38.61 10.88
C ILE A 126 8.24 -39.00 11.83
N ALA A 127 7.95 -38.87 13.11
CA ALA A 127 8.84 -39.44 14.12
C ALA A 127 9.04 -40.87 13.67
N GLU A 128 10.25 -41.23 13.30
CA GLU A 128 10.60 -42.58 12.93
C GLU A 128 10.01 -43.47 14.01
N SER A 129 9.07 -44.34 13.62
CA SER A 129 8.48 -45.25 14.56
C SER A 129 9.61 -46.06 15.15
N PRO A 130 9.73 -46.18 16.48
CA PRO A 130 10.80 -46.91 17.10
C PRO A 130 10.79 -48.36 16.60
N THR A 131 11.81 -48.76 15.92
CA THR A 131 12.02 -50.16 15.51
C THR A 131 12.64 -50.90 16.67
N ILE A 132 11.95 -51.94 17.14
CA ILE A 132 12.51 -52.90 18.11
C ILE A 132 12.93 -54.15 17.34
N ASN A 133 14.20 -54.46 17.38
CA ASN A 133 14.80 -55.62 16.70
C ASN A 133 14.61 -55.66 15.19
N GLY A 134 14.61 -54.50 14.49
CA GLY A 134 14.53 -54.50 13.04
C GLY A 134 13.12 -54.74 12.43
N HIS A 135 12.09 -54.87 13.25
CA HIS A 135 10.71 -54.96 12.83
C HIS A 135 9.91 -53.76 13.27
N SER A 136 9.11 -53.21 12.36
CA SER A 136 8.19 -52.10 12.65
C SER A 136 7.15 -52.56 13.68
N ALA A 137 7.03 -51.86 14.78
CA ALA A 137 6.13 -52.22 15.87
C ALA A 137 4.63 -51.97 15.57
N THR A 138 4.27 -51.64 14.33
CA THR A 138 2.90 -51.46 13.89
C THR A 138 2.48 -52.63 13.00
N GLY A 139 1.69 -53.57 13.57
CA GLY A 139 0.92 -54.53 12.79
C GLY A 139 -0.02 -53.82 11.82
N ASP A 140 -0.46 -54.54 10.76
CA ASP A 140 -1.35 -54.03 9.71
C ASP A 140 -2.49 -53.18 10.26
N ALA A 141 -2.29 -51.87 10.25
CA ALA A 141 -3.37 -50.94 10.48
C ALA A 141 -4.28 -50.92 9.26
N PRO A 142 -5.60 -51.00 9.43
CA PRO A 142 -6.52 -50.90 8.32
C PRO A 142 -6.27 -49.57 7.59
N LYS A 143 -6.17 -49.64 6.25
CA LYS A 143 -6.06 -48.46 5.38
C LYS A 143 -7.28 -47.57 5.64
N THR A 144 -7.11 -46.58 6.51
CA THR A 144 -8.07 -45.49 6.64
C THR A 144 -8.12 -44.80 5.30
N PRO A 145 -9.32 -44.50 4.74
CA PRO A 145 -9.42 -43.72 3.53
C PRO A 145 -8.71 -42.39 3.80
N GLU A 146 -7.85 -41.99 2.87
CA GLU A 146 -7.23 -40.67 2.86
C GLU A 146 -8.33 -39.61 2.88
N THR A 147 -8.79 -39.29 4.06
CA THR A 147 -9.54 -38.07 4.26
C THR A 147 -8.49 -36.98 4.12
N SER A 148 -8.32 -36.48 2.90
CA SER A 148 -7.63 -35.22 2.66
C SER A 148 -8.35 -34.17 3.51
N MET A 149 -7.89 -33.97 4.74
CA MET A 149 -8.27 -32.80 5.50
C MET A 149 -7.84 -31.62 4.64
N ILE A 150 -8.77 -31.06 3.89
CA ILE A 150 -8.66 -29.72 3.36
C ILE A 150 -8.59 -28.84 4.60
N ILE A 151 -7.38 -28.68 5.14
CA ILE A 151 -7.11 -27.64 6.12
C ILE A 151 -7.38 -26.36 5.37
N ASN A 152 -8.56 -25.80 5.62
CA ASN A 152 -8.95 -24.50 5.13
C ASN A 152 -7.99 -23.51 5.81
N ARG A 153 -6.84 -23.30 5.16
CA ARG A 153 -5.76 -22.45 5.69
C ARG A 153 -6.30 -21.03 5.66
N GLN A 154 -6.87 -20.59 6.77
CA GLN A 154 -7.22 -19.19 6.93
C GLN A 154 -5.92 -18.41 6.79
N SER A 155 -5.93 -17.38 5.93
CA SER A 155 -4.82 -16.44 5.82
C SER A 155 -4.49 -15.88 7.20
N THR A 156 -3.21 -15.80 7.53
CA THR A 156 -2.70 -15.20 8.77
C THR A 156 -2.26 -13.74 8.57
N LYS A 157 -2.53 -13.16 7.40
CA LYS A 157 -2.05 -11.83 7.01
C LYS A 157 -2.56 -10.74 7.93
N ALA A 158 -1.64 -9.95 8.46
CA ALA A 158 -1.87 -8.78 9.29
C ALA A 158 -1.67 -7.49 8.44
N LEU A 159 -2.54 -7.28 7.44
CA LEU A 159 -2.39 -6.18 6.49
C LEU A 159 -2.53 -4.81 7.16
N ASP A 160 -3.46 -4.66 8.11
CA ASP A 160 -3.65 -3.39 8.81
C ASP A 160 -2.40 -3.02 9.64
N ASP A 161 -1.80 -3.99 10.35
CA ASP A 161 -0.55 -3.78 11.09
C ASP A 161 0.61 -3.48 10.14
N ALA A 162 0.67 -4.15 8.98
CA ALA A 162 1.72 -3.90 8.00
C ALA A 162 1.66 -2.47 7.43
N VAL A 163 0.47 -1.96 7.14
CA VAL A 163 0.27 -0.56 6.70
C VAL A 163 0.61 0.40 7.84
N TYR A 164 0.26 0.07 9.09
CA TYR A 164 0.64 0.86 10.25
C TYR A 164 2.16 0.98 10.39
N ASP A 165 2.88 -0.14 10.37
CA ASP A 165 4.33 -0.18 10.51
C ASP A 165 5.04 0.57 9.36
N ALA A 166 4.56 0.40 8.13
CA ALA A 166 5.04 1.16 6.97
C ALA A 166 4.81 2.68 7.15
N ALA A 167 3.68 3.09 7.72
CA ALA A 167 3.41 4.48 8.03
C ALA A 167 4.35 5.03 9.12
N GLN A 168 4.72 4.21 10.14
CA GLN A 168 5.69 4.61 11.17
C GLN A 168 7.09 4.87 10.58
N LEU A 169 7.52 4.12 9.54
CA LEU A 169 8.78 4.41 8.83
C LEU A 169 8.77 5.75 8.11
N LEU A 170 7.61 6.17 7.61
CA LEU A 170 7.45 7.41 6.84
C LEU A 170 7.14 8.64 7.72
N LYS A 171 6.62 8.47 8.93
CA LYS A 171 6.10 9.60 9.73
C LYS A 171 7.10 10.72 9.92
N ASP A 172 8.35 10.38 10.25
CA ASP A 172 9.42 11.32 10.56
C ASP A 172 10.33 11.61 9.34
N ARG A 173 10.00 11.04 8.17
CA ARG A 173 10.72 11.34 6.93
C ARG A 173 10.33 12.73 6.42
N ASP A 174 11.33 13.44 5.91
CA ASP A 174 11.16 14.74 5.28
C ASP A 174 10.31 15.73 6.09
N PRO A 175 10.77 16.17 7.27
CA PRO A 175 10.03 17.11 8.13
C PRO A 175 9.79 18.45 7.43
N GLU A 176 10.60 18.80 6.42
CA GLU A 176 10.45 20.01 5.61
C GLU A 176 9.41 19.88 4.49
N ARG A 177 8.78 18.70 4.34
CA ARG A 177 7.74 18.41 3.36
C ARG A 177 8.12 18.70 1.90
N LYS A 178 9.36 18.42 1.57
CA LYS A 178 9.88 18.53 0.21
C LYS A 178 9.64 17.27 -0.62
N ARG A 179 9.11 16.22 0.00
CA ARG A 179 8.82 14.91 -0.61
C ARG A 179 7.38 14.48 -0.33
N ARG A 180 6.78 13.74 -1.24
CA ARG A 180 5.53 13.05 -0.97
C ARG A 180 5.81 11.70 -0.35
N LYS A 181 5.09 11.39 0.71
CA LYS A 181 5.19 10.12 1.41
C LYS A 181 4.14 9.17 0.87
N ILE A 182 4.57 8.05 0.32
CA ILE A 182 3.64 7.05 -0.23
C ILE A 182 3.99 5.64 0.23
N ILE A 183 2.98 4.81 0.37
CA ILE A 183 3.10 3.36 0.52
C ILE A 183 2.59 2.73 -0.78
N LEU A 184 3.44 2.00 -1.48
CA LEU A 184 3.04 1.14 -2.58
C LEU A 184 2.81 -0.27 -2.03
N LEU A 185 1.53 -0.62 -1.86
CA LEU A 185 1.09 -1.89 -1.30
C LEU A 185 0.79 -2.89 -2.41
N ILE A 186 1.59 -3.94 -2.50
CA ILE A 186 1.45 -5.02 -3.48
C ILE A 186 0.90 -6.26 -2.75
N SER A 187 -0.36 -6.61 -2.97
CA SER A 187 -1.05 -7.67 -2.22
C SER A 187 -2.25 -8.23 -2.98
N ASP A 188 -2.71 -9.40 -2.57
CA ASP A 188 -4.02 -9.95 -2.96
C ASP A 188 -5.19 -9.36 -2.15
N GLY A 189 -4.93 -8.37 -1.30
CA GLY A 189 -5.91 -7.64 -0.50
C GLY A 189 -6.52 -8.45 0.66
N VAL A 190 -6.07 -9.67 0.90
CA VAL A 190 -6.57 -10.48 2.01
C VAL A 190 -6.04 -9.94 3.33
N ASN A 191 -6.95 -9.67 4.25
CA ASN A 191 -6.65 -9.27 5.63
C ASN A 191 -7.37 -10.19 6.61
N ASN A 192 -6.70 -10.63 7.66
CA ASN A 192 -7.34 -11.37 8.73
C ASN A 192 -7.38 -10.52 10.01
N PRO A 193 -8.56 -9.99 10.39
CA PRO A 193 -8.68 -9.09 11.53
C PRO A 193 -8.18 -9.67 12.88
N LYS A 194 -8.12 -11.00 13.00
CA LYS A 194 -7.67 -11.66 14.23
C LYS A 194 -6.16 -11.56 14.47
N PHE A 195 -5.39 -11.29 13.42
CA PHE A 195 -3.94 -11.15 13.49
C PHE A 195 -3.48 -9.71 13.53
N ASN A 196 -4.39 -8.74 13.40
CA ASN A 196 -4.08 -7.33 13.51
C ASN A 196 -4.28 -6.82 14.93
N THR A 197 -3.30 -6.08 15.42
CA THR A 197 -3.36 -5.30 16.68
C THR A 197 -4.05 -3.97 16.43
N ASN A 198 -3.74 -3.34 15.29
CA ASN A 198 -4.29 -2.06 14.90
C ASN A 198 -5.57 -2.24 14.09
N LYS A 199 -6.56 -1.40 14.38
CA LYS A 199 -7.79 -1.34 13.58
C LYS A 199 -7.61 -0.35 12.43
N TYR A 200 -8.39 -0.55 11.38
CA TYR A 200 -8.37 0.29 10.18
C TYR A 200 -8.43 1.80 10.48
N ASP A 201 -9.34 2.22 11.35
CA ASP A 201 -9.55 3.64 11.70
C ASP A 201 -8.34 4.27 12.39
N ILE A 202 -7.62 3.49 13.19
CA ILE A 202 -6.36 3.93 13.82
C ILE A 202 -5.27 4.12 12.77
N VAL A 203 -5.13 3.15 11.86
CA VAL A 203 -4.14 3.21 10.78
C VAL A 203 -4.44 4.37 9.83
N LEU A 204 -5.69 4.53 9.41
CA LEU A 204 -6.11 5.63 8.53
C LEU A 204 -5.85 6.99 9.19
N ARG A 205 -6.15 7.13 10.47
CA ARG A 205 -5.85 8.36 11.21
C ARG A 205 -4.37 8.73 11.13
N ASP A 206 -3.48 7.75 11.30
CA ASP A 206 -2.04 7.99 11.23
C ASP A 206 -1.58 8.31 9.80
N LEU A 207 -2.13 7.64 8.78
CA LEU A 207 -1.87 7.98 7.36
C LEU A 207 -2.24 9.45 7.08
N LEU A 208 -3.45 9.87 7.46
CA LEU A 208 -3.94 11.24 7.26
C LEU A 208 -3.14 12.26 8.07
N ARG A 209 -2.75 11.91 9.30
CA ARG A 209 -1.94 12.75 10.18
C ARG A 209 -0.56 13.03 9.62
N TYR A 210 0.07 12.03 9.03
CA TYR A 210 1.44 12.11 8.53
C TYR A 210 1.53 12.45 7.04
N ASP A 211 0.39 12.78 6.39
CA ASP A 211 0.29 13.08 4.96
C ASP A 211 0.85 11.92 4.09
N ILE A 212 0.45 10.67 4.39
CA ILE A 212 0.89 9.47 3.69
C ILE A 212 -0.25 8.94 2.82
N ALA A 213 -0.03 8.83 1.51
CA ALA A 213 -0.98 8.20 0.60
C ALA A 213 -0.62 6.73 0.36
N VAL A 214 -1.63 5.87 0.27
CA VAL A 214 -1.48 4.46 -0.08
C VAL A 214 -1.88 4.26 -1.54
N TYR A 215 -0.97 3.67 -2.31
CA TYR A 215 -1.26 3.18 -3.66
C TYR A 215 -1.27 1.66 -3.63
N GLY A 216 -2.28 1.05 -4.24
CA GLY A 216 -2.44 -0.40 -4.25
C GLY A 216 -2.14 -1.01 -5.61
N VAL A 217 -1.41 -2.13 -5.64
CA VAL A 217 -1.36 -3.04 -6.77
C VAL A 217 -1.93 -4.37 -6.33
N GLY A 218 -3.17 -4.62 -6.74
CA GLY A 218 -3.89 -5.85 -6.46
C GLY A 218 -3.46 -6.96 -7.41
N VAL A 219 -3.03 -8.10 -6.86
CA VAL A 219 -2.51 -9.23 -7.62
C VAL A 219 -3.39 -10.48 -7.50
N GLY A 220 -3.31 -11.36 -8.49
CA GLY A 220 -3.94 -12.66 -8.47
C GLY A 220 -5.43 -12.69 -8.78
N SER A 221 -6.00 -13.89 -8.68
CA SER A 221 -7.41 -14.16 -9.01
C SER A 221 -8.41 -13.57 -8.01
N ALA A 222 -7.95 -13.00 -6.93
CA ALA A 222 -8.81 -12.36 -5.93
C ALA A 222 -9.60 -11.16 -6.46
N PHE A 223 -9.19 -10.58 -7.59
CA PHE A 223 -9.94 -9.55 -8.33
C PHE A 223 -11.44 -9.89 -8.50
N PHE A 224 -11.75 -11.15 -8.82
CA PHE A 224 -13.13 -11.60 -9.03
C PHE A 224 -13.91 -11.86 -7.73
N ASN A 225 -13.25 -11.88 -6.57
CA ASN A 225 -13.84 -12.31 -5.29
C ASN A 225 -14.07 -11.16 -4.29
N ARG A 226 -14.03 -9.90 -4.71
CA ARG A 226 -14.19 -8.71 -3.84
C ARG A 226 -13.30 -8.69 -2.59
N LYS A 227 -12.18 -9.41 -2.60
CA LYS A 227 -11.23 -9.46 -1.48
C LYS A 227 -10.34 -8.22 -1.39
N PHE A 228 -10.44 -7.33 -2.37
CA PHE A 228 -9.66 -6.10 -2.47
C PHE A 228 -10.26 -4.90 -1.71
N GLU A 229 -11.37 -5.10 -0.99
CA GLU A 229 -12.05 -4.01 -0.29
C GLU A 229 -11.07 -3.22 0.60
N ARG A 230 -10.23 -3.92 1.37
CA ARG A 230 -9.27 -3.28 2.28
C ARG A 230 -8.20 -2.47 1.53
N LEU A 231 -7.68 -3.00 0.44
CA LEU A 231 -6.68 -2.35 -0.40
C LEU A 231 -7.25 -1.06 -1.04
N SER A 232 -8.42 -1.18 -1.68
CA SER A 232 -9.12 -0.04 -2.29
C SER A 232 -9.46 1.03 -1.26
N LYS A 233 -9.86 0.60 -0.05
CA LYS A 233 -10.26 1.51 1.01
C LYS A 233 -9.07 2.33 1.51
N TYR A 234 -7.90 1.72 1.76
CA TYR A 234 -6.69 2.47 2.11
C TYR A 234 -6.29 3.46 1.02
N ALA A 235 -6.30 3.02 -0.24
CA ALA A 235 -5.94 3.89 -1.35
C ALA A 235 -6.87 5.10 -1.44
N HIS A 236 -8.18 4.87 -1.50
CA HIS A 236 -9.18 5.94 -1.63
C HIS A 236 -9.14 6.93 -0.45
N ASP A 237 -9.23 6.41 0.79
CA ASP A 237 -9.37 7.27 1.97
C ASP A 237 -8.09 8.09 2.26
N SER A 238 -6.91 7.61 1.82
CA SER A 238 -5.63 8.32 1.97
C SER A 238 -5.24 9.20 0.78
N GLY A 239 -6.00 9.16 -0.33
CA GLY A 239 -5.79 9.99 -1.52
C GLY A 239 -4.83 9.42 -2.56
N GLY A 240 -4.61 8.10 -2.53
CA GLY A 240 -3.95 7.36 -3.60
C GLY A 240 -4.92 6.70 -4.56
N ASP A 241 -4.46 5.66 -5.26
CA ASP A 241 -5.27 4.89 -6.21
C ASP A 241 -4.92 3.40 -6.16
N VAL A 242 -5.72 2.55 -6.81
CA VAL A 242 -5.52 1.11 -6.85
C VAL A 242 -5.62 0.55 -8.26
N TYR A 243 -4.67 -0.30 -8.62
CA TYR A 243 -4.58 -0.98 -9.91
C TYR A 243 -4.65 -2.48 -9.72
N TYR A 244 -5.26 -3.17 -10.67
CA TYR A 244 -5.44 -4.62 -10.60
C TYR A 244 -4.87 -5.27 -11.86
N GLY A 245 -3.86 -6.12 -11.72
CA GLY A 245 -3.21 -6.83 -12.80
C GLY A 245 -3.25 -8.33 -12.60
N LEU A 246 -3.34 -9.04 -13.73
CA LEU A 246 -3.28 -10.51 -13.76
C LEU A 246 -1.96 -11.02 -14.33
N LYS A 247 -1.15 -10.14 -14.91
CA LYS A 247 0.13 -10.47 -15.53
C LYS A 247 1.23 -9.52 -15.06
N SER A 248 2.49 -9.95 -15.19
CA SER A 248 3.65 -9.11 -14.85
C SER A 248 3.71 -7.81 -15.64
N GLU A 249 3.36 -7.85 -16.93
CA GLU A 249 3.36 -6.66 -17.79
C GLU A 249 2.36 -5.59 -17.30
N ASP A 250 1.17 -6.01 -16.84
CA ASP A 250 0.19 -5.11 -16.24
C ASP A 250 0.78 -4.41 -14.99
N MET A 251 1.49 -5.18 -14.15
CA MET A 251 2.10 -4.67 -12.91
C MET A 251 3.22 -3.67 -13.20
N GLU A 252 4.04 -3.91 -14.22
CA GLU A 252 5.09 -2.98 -14.65
C GLU A 252 4.50 -1.61 -15.05
N GLU A 253 3.39 -1.63 -15.81
CA GLU A 253 2.66 -0.41 -16.16
C GLU A 253 2.11 0.30 -14.90
N PHE A 254 1.55 -0.46 -13.94
CA PHE A 254 0.98 0.12 -12.73
C PHE A 254 2.05 0.76 -11.83
N TYR A 255 3.23 0.17 -11.71
CA TYR A 255 4.32 0.78 -10.94
C TYR A 255 4.74 2.13 -11.54
N SER A 256 4.86 2.20 -12.86
CA SER A 256 5.15 3.45 -13.56
C SER A 256 4.04 4.49 -13.34
N ARG A 257 2.77 4.08 -13.46
CA ARG A 257 1.62 4.96 -13.21
C ARG A 257 1.59 5.48 -11.78
N VAL A 258 1.79 4.62 -10.78
CA VAL A 258 1.79 5.03 -9.36
C VAL A 258 2.85 6.09 -9.11
N THR A 259 4.08 5.88 -9.57
CA THR A 259 5.17 6.84 -9.34
C THR A 259 4.94 8.15 -10.10
N GLU A 260 4.41 8.09 -11.32
CA GLU A 260 4.04 9.26 -12.11
C GLU A 260 2.91 10.05 -11.43
N GLU A 261 1.85 9.38 -11.02
CA GLU A 261 0.70 10.02 -10.35
C GLU A 261 1.10 10.64 -9.02
N ALA A 262 1.78 9.91 -8.17
CA ALA A 262 2.20 10.42 -6.88
C ALA A 262 3.11 11.64 -7.00
N ARG A 263 4.00 11.66 -8.02
CA ARG A 263 4.92 12.78 -8.26
C ARG A 263 4.22 14.01 -8.82
N ASN A 264 3.26 13.83 -9.73
CA ASN A 264 2.64 14.91 -10.52
C ASN A 264 1.26 15.34 -9.99
N GLN A 265 0.95 15.09 -8.70
CA GLN A 265 -0.26 15.65 -8.09
C GLN A 265 -0.17 17.17 -8.01
N TYR A 266 -1.30 17.85 -8.21
CA TYR A 266 -1.44 19.24 -7.80
C TYR A 266 -1.29 19.36 -6.29
N THR A 267 -0.64 20.41 -5.82
CA THR A 267 -0.54 20.77 -4.40
C THR A 267 -1.40 22.00 -4.16
N LEU A 268 -2.49 21.84 -3.44
CA LEU A 268 -3.32 22.95 -2.97
C LEU A 268 -3.04 23.19 -1.48
N ALA A 269 -3.17 24.43 -1.00
CA ALA A 269 -3.24 24.66 0.43
C ALA A 269 -4.24 25.76 0.74
N TYR A 270 -4.85 25.66 1.93
CA TYR A 270 -5.73 26.68 2.49
C TYR A 270 -5.46 26.86 3.99
N ASN A 271 -5.93 27.97 4.56
CA ASN A 271 -5.88 28.21 5.99
C ASN A 271 -7.25 27.88 6.57
N PRO A 272 -7.37 26.87 7.45
CA PRO A 272 -8.65 26.53 8.07
C PRO A 272 -9.20 27.70 8.87
N ALA A 273 -10.51 27.91 8.82
CA ALA A 273 -11.16 29.05 9.49
C ALA A 273 -11.34 28.85 11.01
N GLY A 274 -11.19 27.60 11.51
CA GLY A 274 -11.40 27.24 12.91
C GLY A 274 -10.16 27.46 13.79
N THR A 275 -10.42 27.73 15.08
CA THR A 275 -9.39 27.61 16.12
C THR A 275 -9.40 26.17 16.63
N ASP A 276 -8.39 25.41 16.27
CA ASP A 276 -8.21 24.02 16.71
C ASP A 276 -8.25 23.88 18.24
N ARG A 277 -9.26 23.19 18.74
CA ARG A 277 -9.38 22.81 20.14
C ARG A 277 -9.46 21.29 20.25
N GLY A 278 -8.38 20.58 19.92
CA GLY A 278 -8.29 19.12 20.05
C GLY A 278 -8.15 18.39 18.72
N ALA A 279 -8.01 17.06 18.80
CA ALA A 279 -7.89 16.19 17.62
C ALA A 279 -9.28 15.95 17.01
N GLU A 280 -9.74 16.85 16.15
CA GLU A 280 -11.00 16.77 15.45
C GLU A 280 -10.77 16.38 13.97
N TYR A 281 -11.63 15.50 13.44
CA TYR A 281 -11.60 15.13 12.03
C TYR A 281 -12.36 16.17 11.22
N HIS A 282 -11.74 16.63 10.14
CA HIS A 282 -12.33 17.53 9.16
C HIS A 282 -12.34 16.86 7.79
N SER A 283 -13.50 16.82 7.16
CA SER A 283 -13.64 16.29 5.79
C SER A 283 -13.10 17.26 4.76
N ILE A 284 -12.49 16.74 3.69
CA ILE A 284 -12.01 17.52 2.55
C ILE A 284 -12.74 17.06 1.30
N GLU A 285 -13.28 18.01 0.51
CA GLU A 285 -13.79 17.76 -0.82
C GLU A 285 -13.11 18.71 -1.81
N VAL A 286 -12.63 18.18 -2.92
CA VAL A 286 -12.06 18.97 -4.02
C VAL A 286 -12.96 18.82 -5.24
N ARG A 287 -13.33 19.95 -5.84
CA ARG A 287 -14.10 19.99 -7.09
C ARG A 287 -13.31 20.71 -8.17
N VAL A 288 -13.40 20.21 -9.40
CA VAL A 288 -12.80 20.82 -10.59
C VAL A 288 -13.91 21.27 -11.53
N LYS A 289 -13.76 22.47 -12.11
CA LYS A 289 -14.77 23.05 -13.01
C LYS A 289 -14.97 22.28 -14.30
N ARG A 290 -13.92 21.58 -14.80
CA ARG A 290 -14.00 20.78 -16.03
C ARG A 290 -14.76 19.48 -15.74
N PRO A 291 -15.85 19.17 -16.46
CA PRO A 291 -16.64 17.96 -16.25
C PRO A 291 -15.92 16.70 -16.77
N GLY A 292 -16.35 15.52 -16.29
CA GLY A 292 -15.86 14.23 -16.77
C GLY A 292 -14.47 13.85 -16.27
N LEU A 293 -13.96 14.51 -15.23
CA LEU A 293 -12.69 14.21 -14.60
C LEU A 293 -12.88 13.38 -13.32
N THR A 294 -11.95 12.48 -13.07
CA THR A 294 -11.81 11.78 -11.80
C THR A 294 -10.83 12.55 -10.92
N ILE A 295 -11.22 12.83 -9.69
CA ILE A 295 -10.43 13.58 -8.72
C ILE A 295 -10.12 12.65 -7.56
N LEU A 296 -8.84 12.45 -7.26
CA LEU A 296 -8.38 11.66 -6.14
C LEU A 296 -7.65 12.59 -5.17
N THR A 297 -8.08 12.56 -3.92
CA THR A 297 -7.49 13.30 -2.81
C THR A 297 -7.88 12.60 -1.51
N ARG A 298 -7.17 12.88 -0.43
CA ARG A 298 -7.54 12.34 0.89
C ARG A 298 -8.93 12.83 1.32
N GLU A 299 -9.66 11.99 2.03
CA GLU A 299 -11.02 12.32 2.48
C GLU A 299 -11.08 13.39 3.57
N GLY A 300 -9.96 13.63 4.28
CA GLY A 300 -9.92 14.59 5.36
C GLY A 300 -8.56 14.69 6.06
N TYR A 301 -8.57 15.30 7.22
CA TYR A 301 -7.39 15.40 8.10
C TYR A 301 -7.83 15.52 9.56
N TYR A 302 -6.88 15.36 10.49
CA TYR A 302 -7.11 15.58 11.92
C TYR A 302 -6.42 16.87 12.36
N SER A 303 -7.21 17.81 12.90
CA SER A 303 -6.71 19.05 13.50
C SER A 303 -6.12 18.82 14.89
N GLY A 304 -5.39 19.81 15.43
CA GLY A 304 -4.94 19.84 16.84
C GLY A 304 -3.92 18.79 17.26
N LEU A 305 -3.50 17.89 16.37
CA LEU A 305 -2.41 16.98 16.64
C LEU A 305 -1.10 17.71 16.31
N ALA A 306 -0.31 18.03 17.35
CA ALA A 306 1.02 18.60 17.18
C ALA A 306 1.83 17.74 16.20
N ARG A 307 2.39 18.37 15.19
CA ARG A 307 3.23 17.74 14.16
C ARG A 307 4.67 17.71 14.61
#